data_a3a8c036104203751e7a8bb20139c46f
#
_entry.id   a3a8c036104203751e7a8bb20139c46f
#
_cell.length_a   1.000
_cell.length_b   1.000
_cell.length_c   1.000
_cell.angle_alpha   90.00
_cell.angle_beta   90.00
_cell.angle_gamma   90.00
#
_symmetry.space_group_name_H-M   'P 1'
#
loop_
_entity.id
_entity.type
_entity.pdbx_description
1 polymer ?
#
loop_
_entity_poly.entity_id
_entity_poly.type
_entity_poly.pdbx_seq_one_letter_code
_entity_poly.pdbx_strand_id
1 'polypeptide(L)'
;MGHGGDVIDELSTDHREVEELFGRIEALPPGDRRRKEFADQAVIELVRHAVAEEQYLYPAVREFLPDGDEVADKELEDHSAAERTMKKMEGRDADDPEFDRLVAELMLEIRSHINDEERNLFPRLRQAATEEQLNDLGEKVRKAKKTAPTRPHPSAPDTPPANKIMDRGAGMVDRVRDALTGRGKGH
;
A
#
# COMPACT_ATOMS: atom_id res chain seq x y z
N MET A 1 13.77 11.05 -3.49
CA MET A 1 13.78 10.75 -4.93
C MET A 1 12.34 10.89 -5.40
N GLY A 2 12.09 11.33 -6.64
CA GLY A 2 10.71 11.45 -7.14
C GLY A 2 10.24 10.14 -7.77
N HIS A 3 8.92 10.03 -7.95
CA HIS A 3 8.34 8.92 -8.72
C HIS A 3 8.89 8.88 -10.14
N GLY A 4 9.16 7.68 -10.63
CA GLY A 4 9.76 7.39 -11.93
C GLY A 4 10.81 6.30 -11.83
N GLY A 5 11.34 5.87 -12.97
CA GLY A 5 12.25 4.74 -13.02
C GLY A 5 11.52 3.39 -13.15
N ASP A 6 12.17 2.32 -12.75
CA ASP A 6 11.62 0.97 -12.80
C ASP A 6 10.63 0.70 -11.63
N VAL A 7 10.06 -0.48 -11.58
CA VAL A 7 9.08 -0.87 -10.55
C VAL A 7 9.66 -0.81 -9.14
N ILE A 8 10.91 -1.20 -8.97
CA ILE A 8 11.56 -1.22 -7.65
C ILE A 8 11.83 0.21 -7.16
N ASP A 9 12.25 1.11 -8.04
CA ASP A 9 12.45 2.53 -7.72
C ASP A 9 11.14 3.20 -7.31
N GLU A 10 10.04 2.89 -8.02
CA GLU A 10 8.71 3.42 -7.74
C GLU A 10 8.20 2.95 -6.37
N LEU A 11 8.21 1.63 -6.11
CA LEU A 11 7.72 1.05 -4.87
C LEU A 11 8.59 1.45 -3.67
N SER A 12 9.91 1.45 -3.82
CA SER A 12 10.80 1.96 -2.77
C SER A 12 10.59 3.45 -2.47
N THR A 13 10.10 4.24 -3.42
CA THR A 13 9.73 5.63 -3.17
C THR A 13 8.47 5.70 -2.31
N ASP A 14 7.46 4.87 -2.61
CA ASP A 14 6.24 4.76 -1.79
C ASP A 14 6.55 4.37 -0.34
N HIS A 15 7.44 3.38 -0.14
CA HIS A 15 7.87 2.97 1.19
C HIS A 15 8.43 4.14 2.02
N ARG A 16 9.26 5.00 1.41
CA ARG A 16 9.81 6.18 2.10
C ARG A 16 8.75 7.21 2.41
N GLU A 17 7.79 7.43 1.51
CA GLU A 17 6.69 8.37 1.74
C GLU A 17 5.80 7.91 2.90
N VAL A 18 5.50 6.62 2.98
CA VAL A 18 4.75 6.04 4.11
C VAL A 18 5.54 6.14 5.42
N GLU A 19 6.85 5.83 5.42
CA GLU A 19 7.70 5.99 6.60
C GLU A 19 7.80 7.46 7.06
N GLU A 20 7.79 8.42 6.13
CA GLU A 20 7.73 9.84 6.49
C GLU A 20 6.41 10.21 7.19
N LEU A 21 5.29 9.66 6.73
CA LEU A 21 3.99 9.84 7.39
C LEU A 21 3.98 9.17 8.77
N PHE A 22 4.52 7.98 8.91
CA PHE A 22 4.68 7.30 10.20
C PHE A 22 5.54 8.12 11.18
N GLY A 23 6.65 8.66 10.72
CA GLY A 23 7.49 9.56 11.53
C GLY A 23 6.73 10.82 11.99
N ARG A 24 5.87 11.39 11.16
CA ARG A 24 5.01 12.52 11.55
C ARG A 24 3.99 12.11 12.61
N ILE A 25 3.40 10.93 12.52
CA ILE A 25 2.48 10.41 13.54
C ILE A 25 3.21 10.21 14.87
N GLU A 26 4.40 9.57 14.85
CA GLU A 26 5.21 9.30 16.04
C GLU A 26 5.68 10.57 16.74
N ALA A 27 5.89 11.66 16.00
CA ALA A 27 6.30 12.94 16.55
C ALA A 27 5.19 13.71 17.30
N LEU A 28 3.94 13.27 17.20
CA LEU A 28 2.79 13.92 17.82
C LEU A 28 2.32 13.14 19.06
N PRO A 29 1.84 13.85 20.11
CA PRO A 29 1.29 13.18 21.29
C PRO A 29 -0.02 12.44 20.96
N PRO A 30 -0.36 11.38 21.73
CA PRO A 30 -1.66 10.72 21.65
C PRO A 30 -2.82 11.71 21.75
N GLY A 31 -3.87 11.49 20.95
CA GLY A 31 -5.05 12.36 20.89
C GLY A 31 -4.91 13.61 20.02
N ASP A 32 -3.73 13.91 19.48
CA ASP A 32 -3.58 15.01 18.51
C ASP A 32 -4.29 14.66 17.20
N ARG A 33 -5.20 15.53 16.75
CA ARG A 33 -6.00 15.30 15.52
C ARG A 33 -5.15 15.11 14.27
N ARG A 34 -3.97 15.72 14.20
CA ARG A 34 -3.04 15.56 13.07
C ARG A 34 -2.54 14.12 12.93
N ARG A 35 -2.50 13.33 14.02
CA ARG A 35 -2.19 11.89 13.93
C ARG A 35 -3.19 11.16 13.04
N LYS A 36 -4.48 11.49 13.18
CA LYS A 36 -5.54 10.92 12.33
C LYS A 36 -5.40 11.36 10.87
N GLU A 37 -5.07 12.62 10.63
CA GLU A 37 -4.87 13.16 9.29
C GLU A 37 -3.71 12.46 8.58
N PHE A 38 -2.57 12.27 9.26
CA PHE A 38 -1.42 11.55 8.71
C PHE A 38 -1.68 10.06 8.55
N ALA A 39 -2.40 9.43 9.49
CA ALA A 39 -2.82 8.03 9.37
C ALA A 39 -3.77 7.81 8.18
N ASP A 40 -4.72 8.71 7.95
CA ASP A 40 -5.60 8.65 6.78
C ASP A 40 -4.82 8.81 5.45
N GLN A 41 -3.79 9.67 5.42
CA GLN A 41 -2.90 9.79 4.26
C GLN A 41 -2.09 8.51 4.05
N ALA A 42 -1.50 7.96 5.12
CA ALA A 42 -0.75 6.70 5.04
C ALA A 42 -1.63 5.55 4.54
N VAL A 43 -2.86 5.42 5.04
CA VAL A 43 -3.82 4.40 4.57
C VAL A 43 -4.14 4.56 3.08
N ILE A 44 -4.33 5.79 2.59
CA ILE A 44 -4.57 6.04 1.15
C ILE A 44 -3.39 5.55 0.31
N GLU A 45 -2.16 5.88 0.70
CA GLU A 45 -0.98 5.49 -0.06
C GLU A 45 -0.72 3.98 0.03
N LEU A 46 -0.90 3.37 1.21
CA LEU A 46 -0.77 1.92 1.41
C LEU A 46 -1.77 1.13 0.56
N VAL A 47 -3.04 1.54 0.51
CA VAL A 47 -4.04 0.86 -0.32
C VAL A 47 -3.71 0.97 -1.81
N ARG A 48 -3.26 2.14 -2.27
CA ARG A 48 -2.86 2.33 -3.66
C ARG A 48 -1.64 1.50 -4.04
N HIS A 49 -0.68 1.42 -3.14
CA HIS A 49 0.54 0.66 -3.28
C HIS A 49 0.21 -0.85 -3.37
N ALA A 50 -0.48 -1.40 -2.37
CA ALA A 50 -0.86 -2.81 -2.32
C ALA A 50 -1.64 -3.25 -3.57
N VAL A 51 -2.65 -2.48 -3.99
CA VAL A 51 -3.42 -2.77 -5.22
C VAL A 51 -2.53 -2.80 -6.46
N ALA A 52 -1.55 -1.91 -6.57
CA ALA A 52 -0.66 -1.91 -7.72
C ALA A 52 0.29 -3.12 -7.75
N GLU A 53 0.75 -3.58 -6.59
CA GLU A 53 1.57 -4.78 -6.44
C GLU A 53 0.77 -6.05 -6.75
N GLU A 54 -0.41 -6.19 -6.21
CA GLU A 54 -1.32 -7.31 -6.48
C GLU A 54 -1.70 -7.41 -7.95
N GLN A 55 -1.83 -6.29 -8.64
CA GLN A 55 -2.17 -6.26 -10.06
C GLN A 55 -0.98 -6.53 -10.99
N TYR A 56 0.24 -6.20 -10.59
CA TYR A 56 1.38 -6.19 -11.50
C TYR A 56 2.67 -6.77 -10.94
N LEU A 57 3.05 -6.46 -9.69
CA LEU A 57 4.30 -6.96 -9.11
C LEU A 57 4.22 -8.47 -8.83
N TYR A 58 3.24 -8.91 -8.05
CA TYR A 58 3.15 -10.32 -7.64
C TYR A 58 2.88 -11.28 -8.80
N PRO A 59 2.08 -10.94 -9.82
CA PRO A 59 2.05 -11.71 -11.04
C PRO A 59 3.41 -11.86 -11.74
N ALA A 60 4.22 -10.80 -11.76
CA ALA A 60 5.57 -10.86 -12.31
C ALA A 60 6.53 -11.67 -11.42
N VAL A 61 6.39 -11.59 -10.10
CA VAL A 61 7.12 -12.44 -9.15
C VAL A 61 6.84 -13.92 -9.41
N ARG A 62 5.57 -14.29 -9.59
CA ARG A 62 5.18 -15.66 -9.95
C ARG A 62 5.77 -16.14 -11.27
N GLU A 63 5.90 -15.24 -12.24
CA GLU A 63 6.46 -15.55 -13.56
C GLU A 63 7.98 -15.68 -13.54
N PHE A 64 8.69 -14.79 -12.82
CA PHE A 64 10.14 -14.65 -12.94
C PHE A 64 10.92 -15.42 -11.86
N LEU A 65 10.34 -15.71 -10.69
CA LEU A 65 11.04 -16.40 -9.62
C LEU A 65 10.66 -17.89 -9.56
N PRO A 66 11.63 -18.79 -9.30
CA PRO A 66 11.36 -20.24 -9.23
C PRO A 66 10.36 -20.63 -8.13
N ASP A 67 10.32 -19.90 -7.02
CA ASP A 67 9.42 -20.02 -5.87
C ASP A 67 8.41 -18.87 -5.82
N GLY A 68 8.13 -18.26 -6.96
CA GLY A 68 7.32 -17.04 -7.07
C GLY A 68 5.91 -17.18 -6.52
N ASP A 69 5.31 -18.36 -6.59
CA ASP A 69 3.99 -18.63 -6.01
C ASP A 69 4.02 -18.50 -4.49
N GLU A 70 4.98 -19.15 -3.83
CA GLU A 70 5.13 -19.12 -2.37
C GLU A 70 5.43 -17.69 -1.88
N VAL A 71 6.32 -16.99 -2.56
CA VAL A 71 6.67 -15.60 -2.23
C VAL A 71 5.46 -14.69 -2.38
N ALA A 72 4.77 -14.73 -3.52
CA ALA A 72 3.60 -13.90 -3.76
C ALA A 72 2.44 -14.20 -2.80
N ASP A 73 2.20 -15.48 -2.46
CA ASP A 73 1.15 -15.86 -1.50
C ASP A 73 1.43 -15.28 -0.11
N LYS A 74 2.70 -15.30 0.33
CA LYS A 74 3.12 -14.69 1.60
C LYS A 74 2.87 -13.18 1.61
N GLU A 75 3.27 -12.47 0.57
CA GLU A 75 3.07 -11.00 0.49
C GLU A 75 1.57 -10.64 0.48
N LEU A 76 0.74 -11.43 -0.22
CA LEU A 76 -0.72 -11.26 -0.20
C LEU A 76 -1.33 -11.52 1.19
N GLU A 77 -0.79 -12.44 1.99
CA GLU A 77 -1.22 -12.65 3.37
C GLU A 77 -0.87 -11.45 4.26
N ASP A 78 0.33 -10.89 4.11
CA ASP A 78 0.77 -9.68 4.82
C ASP A 78 -0.13 -8.47 4.45
N HIS A 79 -0.45 -8.27 3.16
CA HIS A 79 -1.42 -7.27 2.71
C HIS A 79 -2.79 -7.45 3.35
N SER A 80 -3.31 -8.68 3.35
CA SER A 80 -4.61 -8.97 3.95
C SER A 80 -4.63 -8.68 5.45
N ALA A 81 -3.51 -8.89 6.17
CA ALA A 81 -3.40 -8.54 7.58
C ALA A 81 -3.46 -7.03 7.78
N ALA A 82 -2.60 -6.27 7.09
CA ALA A 82 -2.56 -4.82 7.15
C ALA A 82 -3.89 -4.19 6.74
N GLU A 83 -4.56 -4.72 5.72
CA GLU A 83 -5.86 -4.22 5.25
C GLU A 83 -6.96 -4.40 6.30
N ARG A 84 -6.97 -5.52 7.02
CA ARG A 84 -7.87 -5.72 8.17
C ARG A 84 -7.60 -4.72 9.30
N THR A 85 -6.34 -4.40 9.57
CA THR A 85 -5.96 -3.38 10.57
C THR A 85 -6.40 -1.99 10.12
N MET A 86 -6.14 -1.60 8.88
CA MET A 86 -6.62 -0.35 8.28
C MET A 86 -8.15 -0.24 8.33
N LYS A 87 -8.86 -1.34 8.07
CA LYS A 87 -10.33 -1.37 8.14
C LYS A 87 -10.87 -1.12 9.54
N LYS A 88 -10.21 -1.64 10.58
CA LYS A 88 -10.58 -1.37 11.98
C LYS A 88 -10.32 0.10 12.39
N MET A 89 -9.38 0.78 11.72
CA MET A 89 -9.10 2.20 11.97
C MET A 89 -10.15 3.13 11.36
N GLU A 90 -10.92 2.68 10.37
CA GLU A 90 -11.95 3.51 9.74
C GLU A 90 -12.99 4.02 10.75
N GLY A 91 -13.24 5.33 10.71
CA GLY A 91 -14.25 5.98 11.55
C GLY A 91 -13.85 6.18 13.02
N ARG A 92 -12.63 5.83 13.42
CA ARG A 92 -12.12 6.13 14.76
C ARG A 92 -11.56 7.53 14.83
N ASP A 93 -11.71 8.17 15.97
CA ASP A 93 -11.15 9.49 16.25
C ASP A 93 -9.74 9.37 16.87
N ALA A 94 -8.96 10.44 16.80
CA ALA A 94 -7.58 10.48 17.29
C ALA A 94 -7.47 10.34 18.82
N ASP A 95 -8.53 10.61 19.57
CA ASP A 95 -8.62 10.48 21.03
C ASP A 95 -9.15 9.12 21.49
N ASP A 96 -9.51 8.23 20.54
CA ASP A 96 -9.85 6.84 20.84
C ASP A 96 -8.56 6.04 21.17
N PRO A 97 -8.42 5.47 22.38
CA PRO A 97 -7.23 4.68 22.73
C PRO A 97 -6.97 3.49 21.78
N GLU A 98 -8.01 2.95 21.18
CA GLU A 98 -7.90 1.87 20.21
C GLU A 98 -7.30 2.35 18.87
N PHE A 99 -7.46 3.64 18.52
CA PHE A 99 -6.81 4.22 17.36
C PHE A 99 -5.29 4.15 17.48
N ASP A 100 -4.71 4.60 18.59
CA ASP A 100 -3.26 4.56 18.81
C ASP A 100 -2.70 3.13 18.78
N ARG A 101 -3.44 2.16 19.34
CA ARG A 101 -3.07 0.75 19.31
C ARG A 101 -3.04 0.21 17.88
N LEU A 102 -4.07 0.51 17.09
CA LEU A 102 -4.17 0.06 15.70
C LEU A 102 -3.12 0.73 14.80
N VAL A 103 -2.82 2.00 15.02
CA VAL A 103 -1.74 2.70 14.31
C VAL A 103 -0.39 2.03 14.58
N ALA A 104 -0.10 1.69 15.85
CA ALA A 104 1.13 1.00 16.21
C ALA A 104 1.21 -0.41 15.61
N GLU A 105 0.10 -1.16 15.59
CA GLU A 105 -0.03 -2.46 14.94
C GLU A 105 0.25 -2.35 13.43
N LEU A 106 -0.40 -1.41 12.73
CA LEU A 106 -0.20 -1.16 11.31
C LEU A 106 1.26 -0.81 10.99
N MET A 107 1.89 0.07 11.79
CA MET A 107 3.29 0.43 11.57
C MET A 107 4.23 -0.77 11.67
N LEU A 108 3.98 -1.70 12.60
CA LEU A 108 4.78 -2.92 12.74
C LEU A 108 4.57 -3.85 11.55
N GLU A 109 3.34 -4.08 11.12
CA GLU A 109 2.99 -4.91 9.95
C GLU A 109 3.68 -4.37 8.69
N ILE A 110 3.52 -3.07 8.41
CA ILE A 110 4.06 -2.43 7.20
C ILE A 110 5.60 -2.39 7.22
N ARG A 111 6.22 -2.05 8.35
CA ARG A 111 7.69 -2.05 8.45
C ARG A 111 8.29 -3.43 8.27
N SER A 112 7.63 -4.48 8.75
CA SER A 112 8.04 -5.87 8.51
C SER A 112 7.96 -6.24 7.04
N HIS A 113 6.85 -5.92 6.39
CA HIS A 113 6.60 -6.15 4.98
C HIS A 113 7.62 -5.40 4.09
N ILE A 114 7.79 -4.09 4.26
CA ILE A 114 8.79 -3.28 3.54
C ILE A 114 10.19 -3.87 3.67
N ASN A 115 10.56 -4.27 4.90
CA ASN A 115 11.89 -4.86 5.13
C ASN A 115 12.08 -6.18 4.38
N ASP A 116 11.03 -6.99 4.25
CA ASP A 116 11.11 -8.26 3.51
C ASP A 116 11.21 -8.01 2.00
N GLU A 117 10.40 -7.14 1.47
CA GLU A 117 10.47 -6.78 0.05
C GLU A 117 11.83 -6.16 -0.34
N GLU A 118 12.28 -5.15 0.37
CA GLU A 118 13.52 -4.44 0.02
C GLU A 118 14.78 -5.30 0.20
N ARG A 119 14.79 -6.23 1.17
CA ARG A 119 15.96 -7.09 1.42
C ARG A 119 15.94 -8.41 0.68
N ASN A 120 14.76 -8.94 0.38
CA ASN A 120 14.62 -10.27 -0.18
C ASN A 120 13.99 -10.25 -1.56
N LEU A 121 12.81 -9.68 -1.73
CA LEU A 121 12.04 -9.76 -2.97
C LEU A 121 12.65 -8.90 -4.10
N PHE A 122 12.88 -7.61 -3.87
CA PHE A 122 13.35 -6.68 -4.88
C PHE A 122 14.73 -7.04 -5.47
N PRO A 123 15.74 -7.43 -4.65
CA PRO A 123 17.03 -7.87 -5.21
C PRO A 123 16.90 -9.12 -6.08
N ARG A 124 16.03 -10.06 -5.72
CA ARG A 124 15.78 -11.28 -6.48
C ARG A 124 15.08 -10.98 -7.80
N LEU A 125 14.06 -10.13 -7.76
CA LEU A 125 13.34 -9.71 -8.96
C LEU A 125 14.27 -8.96 -9.93
N ARG A 126 15.14 -8.07 -9.42
CA ARG A 126 16.13 -7.34 -10.22
C ARG A 126 17.15 -8.28 -10.89
N GLN A 127 17.46 -9.43 -10.32
CA GLN A 127 18.33 -10.44 -10.92
C GLN A 127 17.61 -11.30 -11.96
N ALA A 128 16.31 -11.52 -11.80
CA ALA A 128 15.53 -12.42 -12.64
C ALA A 128 14.88 -11.75 -13.86
N ALA A 129 14.59 -10.45 -13.78
CA ALA A 129 13.94 -9.69 -14.84
C ALA A 129 14.92 -8.78 -15.59
N THR A 130 14.64 -8.51 -16.87
CA THR A 130 15.40 -7.53 -17.65
C THR A 130 15.04 -6.08 -17.24
N GLU A 131 15.92 -5.14 -17.52
CA GLU A 131 15.67 -3.71 -17.29
C GLU A 131 14.40 -3.21 -18.01
N GLU A 132 14.14 -3.68 -19.23
CA GLU A 132 12.94 -3.36 -20.00
C GLU A 132 11.67 -3.85 -19.28
N GLN A 133 11.69 -5.10 -18.77
CA GLN A 133 10.57 -5.66 -18.00
C GLN A 133 10.30 -4.89 -16.72
N LEU A 134 11.34 -4.52 -15.98
CA LEU A 134 11.21 -3.73 -14.75
C LEU A 134 10.66 -2.32 -15.02
N ASN A 135 11.10 -1.67 -16.08
CA ASN A 135 10.60 -0.36 -16.52
C ASN A 135 9.12 -0.42 -16.94
N ASP A 136 8.72 -1.44 -17.72
CA ASP A 136 7.32 -1.65 -18.12
C ASP A 136 6.41 -1.91 -16.91
N LEU A 137 6.87 -2.69 -15.94
CA LEU A 137 6.17 -2.87 -14.66
C LEU A 137 6.02 -1.55 -13.89
N GLY A 138 7.05 -0.73 -13.82
CA GLY A 138 7.01 0.59 -13.18
C GLY A 138 5.94 1.50 -13.80
N GLU A 139 5.81 1.51 -15.14
CA GLU A 139 4.75 2.25 -15.80
C GLU A 139 3.34 1.71 -15.47
N LYS A 140 3.18 0.38 -15.41
CA LYS A 140 1.91 -0.26 -15.07
C LYS A 140 1.50 0.04 -13.64
N VAL A 141 2.43 -0.05 -12.68
CA VAL A 141 2.22 0.30 -11.27
C VAL A 141 1.79 1.76 -11.13
N ARG A 142 2.50 2.71 -11.73
CA ARG A 142 2.12 4.13 -11.73
C ARG A 142 0.72 4.38 -12.29
N LYS A 143 0.31 3.65 -13.33
CA LYS A 143 -1.04 3.75 -13.92
C LYS A 143 -2.10 3.18 -12.97
N ALA A 144 -1.82 2.03 -12.34
CA ALA A 144 -2.74 1.39 -11.39
C ALA A 144 -3.02 2.29 -10.18
N LYS A 145 -2.00 2.84 -9.56
CA LYS A 145 -2.12 3.76 -8.40
C LYS A 145 -3.06 4.94 -8.65
N LYS A 146 -3.14 5.45 -9.89
CA LYS A 146 -4.02 6.58 -10.23
C LYS A 146 -5.52 6.24 -10.15
N THR A 147 -5.88 4.98 -10.31
CA THR A 147 -7.27 4.51 -10.32
C THR A 147 -7.63 3.63 -9.15
N ALA A 148 -6.65 3.25 -8.34
CA ALA A 148 -6.83 2.40 -7.17
C ALA A 148 -7.79 3.01 -6.14
N PRO A 149 -8.43 2.17 -5.30
CA PRO A 149 -9.17 2.61 -4.11
C PRO A 149 -8.33 3.47 -3.18
N THR A 150 -9.00 4.22 -2.31
CA THR A 150 -8.37 5.01 -1.25
C THR A 150 -8.77 4.53 0.14
N ARG A 151 -9.53 3.44 0.20
CA ARG A 151 -10.00 2.78 1.43
C ARG A 151 -9.77 1.29 1.35
N PRO A 152 -9.57 0.63 2.49
CA PRO A 152 -9.39 -0.82 2.54
C PRO A 152 -10.71 -1.55 2.21
N HIS A 153 -10.62 -2.57 1.36
CA HIS A 153 -11.71 -3.44 0.94
C HIS A 153 -11.36 -4.92 1.15
N PRO A 154 -11.17 -5.40 2.39
CA PRO A 154 -10.60 -6.73 2.70
C PRO A 154 -11.40 -7.92 2.17
N SER A 155 -12.57 -7.69 1.57
CA SER A 155 -13.37 -8.72 0.89
C SER A 155 -13.27 -8.64 -0.63
N ALA A 156 -12.48 -7.71 -1.18
CA ALA A 156 -12.25 -7.63 -2.62
C ALA A 156 -11.27 -8.75 -3.07
N PRO A 157 -11.36 -9.20 -4.33
CA PRO A 157 -10.34 -10.09 -4.88
C PRO A 157 -8.97 -9.42 -4.94
N ASP A 158 -7.93 -10.13 -4.57
CA ASP A 158 -6.53 -9.72 -4.56
C ASP A 158 -5.75 -10.15 -5.80
N THR A 159 -6.37 -10.91 -6.70
CA THR A 159 -5.72 -11.49 -7.89
C THR A 159 -6.38 -11.08 -9.20
N PRO A 160 -5.59 -10.83 -10.27
CA PRO A 160 -6.13 -10.58 -11.61
C PRO A 160 -6.88 -11.78 -12.20
N PRO A 161 -7.88 -11.56 -13.05
CA PRO A 161 -8.35 -10.26 -13.55
C PRO A 161 -9.41 -9.58 -12.68
N ALA A 162 -9.90 -10.24 -11.64
CA ALA A 162 -11.04 -9.78 -10.85
C ALA A 162 -10.74 -8.46 -10.11
N ASN A 163 -9.56 -8.32 -9.47
CA ASN A 163 -9.15 -7.11 -8.78
C ASN A 163 -9.10 -5.89 -9.73
N LYS A 164 -8.59 -6.03 -10.96
CA LYS A 164 -8.49 -4.92 -11.94
C LYS A 164 -9.85 -4.30 -12.31
N ILE A 165 -10.92 -5.07 -12.22
CA ILE A 165 -12.29 -4.61 -12.53
C ILE A 165 -12.90 -3.97 -11.28
N MET A 166 -12.78 -4.63 -10.12
CA MET A 166 -13.41 -4.17 -8.88
C MET A 166 -12.72 -2.93 -8.30
N ASP A 167 -11.40 -2.85 -8.36
CA ASP A 167 -10.63 -1.72 -7.82
C ASP A 167 -10.95 -0.40 -8.52
N ARG A 168 -11.19 -0.42 -9.84
CA ARG A 168 -11.61 0.78 -10.57
C ARG A 168 -12.96 1.31 -10.11
N GLY A 169 -13.91 0.41 -9.84
CA GLY A 169 -15.23 0.77 -9.32
C GLY A 169 -15.14 1.29 -7.87
N ALA A 170 -14.46 0.56 -6.99
CA ALA A 170 -14.22 0.95 -5.60
C ALA A 170 -13.47 2.29 -5.52
N GLY A 171 -12.43 2.48 -6.32
CA GLY A 171 -11.67 3.72 -6.36
C GLY A 171 -12.48 4.95 -6.77
N MET A 172 -13.49 4.81 -7.62
CA MET A 172 -14.39 5.91 -7.95
C MET A 172 -15.29 6.27 -6.76
N VAL A 173 -15.90 5.28 -6.11
CA VAL A 173 -16.76 5.48 -4.95
C VAL A 173 -15.97 6.09 -3.78
N ASP A 174 -14.78 5.57 -3.51
CA ASP A 174 -13.93 6.05 -2.42
C ASP A 174 -13.52 7.51 -2.62
N ARG A 175 -13.09 7.90 -3.81
CA ARG A 175 -12.74 9.30 -4.12
C ARG A 175 -13.92 10.26 -3.91
N VAL A 176 -15.13 9.87 -4.29
CA VAL A 176 -16.33 10.67 -4.03
C VAL A 176 -16.57 10.79 -2.52
N ARG A 177 -16.47 9.68 -1.78
CA ARG A 177 -16.65 9.65 -0.33
C ARG A 177 -15.59 10.49 0.40
N ASP A 178 -14.31 10.39 -0.02
CA ASP A 178 -13.22 11.17 0.57
C ASP A 178 -13.37 12.68 0.27
N ALA A 179 -13.81 13.04 -0.93
CA ALA A 179 -14.10 14.42 -1.27
C ALA A 179 -15.22 15.03 -0.39
N LEU A 180 -16.25 14.23 -0.06
CA LEU A 180 -17.35 14.65 0.80
C LEU A 180 -16.96 14.72 2.29
N THR A 181 -16.07 13.83 2.74
CA THR A 181 -15.64 13.78 4.16
C THR A 181 -14.37 14.59 4.45
N GLY A 182 -13.71 15.12 3.41
CA GLY A 182 -12.44 15.85 3.53
C GLY A 182 -11.22 15.00 3.86
N ARG A 183 -11.34 13.66 3.81
CA ARG A 183 -10.26 12.72 4.12
C ARG A 183 -9.11 12.87 3.11
N GLY A 184 -7.88 12.85 3.59
CA GLY A 184 -6.68 12.98 2.76
C GLY A 184 -6.39 14.41 2.26
N LYS A 185 -7.14 15.41 2.70
CA LYS A 185 -6.84 16.83 2.47
C LYS A 185 -6.02 17.35 3.66
N GLY A 186 -4.72 16.98 3.69
CA GLY A 186 -3.78 17.64 4.58
C GLY A 186 -3.51 19.08 4.11
N HIS A 187 -3.55 20.00 5.04
CA HIS A 187 -3.07 21.38 4.85
C HIS A 187 -1.58 21.48 5.13
#